data_a6e19d9611da18f199619cb360dbb3c6
#
_entry.id   a6e19d9611da18f199619cb360dbb3c6
#
_cell.length_a   1.000
_cell.length_b   1.000
_cell.length_c   1.000
_cell.angle_alpha   90.00
_cell.angle_beta   90.00
_cell.angle_gamma   90.00
#
_symmetry.space_group_name_H-M   'P 1'
#
loop_
_entity.id
_entity.type
_entity.pdbx_description
1 polymer ?
#
loop_
_entity_poly.entity_id
_entity_poly.type
_entity_poly.pdbx_seq_one_letter_code
_entity_poly.pdbx_strand_id
1 'polypeptide(L)' 'MSHYTVQYLDSTQHHQSICEYAEDAFQARNQAVNDVPYLHEHPNKIDAIMNEDSIFSSIL' A
#
# COMPACT_ATOMS: atom_id res chain seq x y z
N MET A 1 -9.70 2.98 -11.89
CA MET A 1 -8.57 2.73 -10.99
C MET A 1 -8.64 3.67 -9.79
N SER A 2 -8.18 3.21 -8.64
CA SER A 2 -8.27 3.97 -7.41
C SER A 2 -6.88 4.17 -6.82
N HIS A 3 -6.76 5.21 -6.00
CA HIS A 3 -5.54 5.44 -5.21
C HIS A 3 -5.58 4.58 -3.95
N TYR A 4 -4.49 3.89 -3.69
CA TYR A 4 -4.32 3.10 -2.47
C TYR A 4 -3.09 3.56 -1.74
N THR A 5 -3.18 3.61 -0.41
CA THR A 5 -2.01 3.82 0.46
C THR A 5 -1.66 2.47 1.07
N VAL A 6 -0.45 2.01 0.79
CA VAL A 6 0.07 0.76 1.33
C VAL A 6 1.03 1.10 2.46
N GLN A 7 0.70 0.72 3.68
CA GLN A 7 1.53 0.96 4.86
C GLN A 7 2.33 -0.29 5.20
N TYR A 8 3.60 -0.12 5.50
CA TYR A 8 4.47 -1.23 5.81
C TYR A 8 5.55 -0.82 6.82
N LEU A 9 6.18 -1.83 7.43
CA LEU A 9 7.35 -1.65 8.29
C LEU A 9 8.61 -1.84 7.47
N ASP A 10 9.54 -0.88 7.57
CA ASP A 10 10.81 -0.98 6.86
C ASP A 10 11.84 -1.79 7.68
N SER A 11 13.07 -1.87 7.15
CA SER A 11 14.14 -2.65 7.79
C SER A 11 14.55 -2.12 9.15
N THR A 12 14.25 -0.85 9.45
CA THR A 12 14.56 -0.22 10.73
C THR A 12 13.36 -0.18 11.67
N GLN A 13 12.28 -0.91 11.34
CA GLN A 13 11.05 -0.99 12.13
C GLN A 13 10.26 0.32 12.18
N HIS A 14 10.49 1.21 11.21
CA HIS A 14 9.71 2.43 11.07
C HIS A 14 8.54 2.21 10.12
N HIS A 15 7.40 2.83 10.43
CA HIS A 15 6.24 2.79 9.57
C HIS A 15 6.47 3.68 8.35
N GLN A 16 6.27 3.11 7.18
CA GLN A 16 6.37 3.80 5.91
C GLN A 16 5.10 3.60 5.11
N SER A 17 4.88 4.46 4.14
CA SER A 17 3.75 4.30 3.24
C SER A 17 4.15 4.63 1.81
N ILE A 18 3.45 4.00 0.87
CA ILE A 18 3.62 4.26 -0.55
C ILE A 18 2.23 4.31 -1.19
N CYS A 19 2.05 5.23 -2.11
CA CYS A 19 0.80 5.35 -2.85
C CYS A 19 0.88 4.54 -4.13
N GLU A 20 -0.16 3.74 -4.40
CA GLU A 20 -0.26 2.94 -5.60
C GLU A 20 -1.59 3.20 -6.29
N TYR A 21 -1.55 3.23 -7.61
CA TYR A 21 -2.75 3.38 -8.43
C TYR A 21 -3.12 1.99 -8.95
N ALA A 22 -4.27 1.48 -8.55
CA ALA A 22 -4.63 0.10 -8.85
C ALA A 22 -6.14 -0.08 -8.95
N GLU A 23 -6.56 -1.21 -9.50
CA GLU A 23 -7.97 -1.53 -9.64
C GLU A 23 -8.58 -2.06 -8.35
N ASP A 24 -7.76 -2.72 -7.52
CA ASP A 24 -8.20 -3.25 -6.24
C ASP A 24 -7.03 -3.33 -5.28
N ALA A 25 -7.33 -3.65 -4.02
CA ALA A 25 -6.32 -3.71 -2.97
C ALA A 25 -5.27 -4.80 -3.22
N PHE A 26 -5.67 -5.91 -3.81
CA PHE A 26 -4.75 -7.00 -4.12
C PHE A 26 -3.71 -6.55 -5.16
N GLN A 27 -4.16 -5.85 -6.19
CA GLN A 27 -3.26 -5.31 -7.20
C GLN A 27 -2.34 -4.26 -6.60
N ALA A 28 -2.87 -3.38 -5.74
CA ALA A 28 -2.06 -2.38 -5.06
C ALA A 28 -0.95 -3.02 -4.23
N ARG A 29 -1.27 -4.09 -3.52
CA ARG A 29 -0.29 -4.85 -2.75
C ARG A 29 0.81 -5.40 -3.65
N ASN A 30 0.44 -6.00 -4.75
CA ASN A 30 1.42 -6.57 -5.68
C ASN A 30 2.33 -5.49 -6.27
N GLN A 31 1.77 -4.34 -6.59
CA GLN A 31 2.56 -3.21 -7.10
C GLN A 31 3.54 -2.70 -6.05
N ALA A 32 3.11 -2.58 -4.80
CA ALA A 32 3.98 -2.14 -3.72
C ALA A 32 5.14 -3.12 -3.50
N VAL A 33 4.85 -4.41 -3.54
CA VAL A 33 5.88 -5.44 -3.41
C VAL A 33 6.91 -5.33 -4.52
N ASN A 34 6.47 -4.97 -5.73
CA ASN A 34 7.40 -4.80 -6.85
C ASN A 34 8.19 -3.49 -6.77
N ASP A 35 7.56 -2.43 -6.26
CA ASP A 35 8.17 -1.09 -6.26
C ASP A 35 9.14 -0.88 -5.10
N VAL A 36 8.92 -1.54 -3.98
CA VAL A 36 9.75 -1.38 -2.78
C VAL A 36 10.60 -2.64 -2.63
N PRO A 37 11.94 -2.56 -2.83
CA PRO A 37 12.81 -3.74 -2.77
C PRO A 37 12.69 -4.52 -1.46
N TYR A 38 12.54 -3.82 -0.34
CA TYR A 38 12.40 -4.47 0.95
C TYR A 38 11.13 -5.34 1.00
N LEU A 39 10.03 -4.83 0.44
CA LEU A 39 8.77 -5.57 0.41
C LEU A 39 8.83 -6.75 -0.55
N HIS A 40 9.65 -6.67 -1.59
CA HIS A 40 9.83 -7.78 -2.50
C HIS A 40 10.39 -9.01 -1.77
N GLU A 41 11.29 -8.76 -0.82
CA GLU A 41 11.87 -9.83 -0.02
C GLU A 41 11.02 -10.17 1.22
N HIS A 42 10.24 -9.21 1.71
CA HIS A 42 9.46 -9.37 2.94
C HIS A 42 8.02 -8.88 2.74
N PRO A 43 7.23 -9.54 1.88
CA PRO A 43 5.88 -9.07 1.56
C PRO A 43 4.92 -9.09 2.75
N ASN A 44 5.22 -9.86 3.78
CA ASN A 44 4.39 -9.92 4.99
C ASN A 44 4.59 -8.73 5.94
N LYS A 45 5.45 -7.78 5.58
CA LYS A 45 5.64 -6.56 6.36
C LYS A 45 4.62 -5.47 6.04
N ILE A 46 3.72 -5.71 5.11
CA ILE A 46 2.63 -4.79 4.83
C ILE A 46 1.63 -4.85 5.99
N ASP A 47 1.35 -3.68 6.60
CA ASP A 47 0.44 -3.56 7.74
C ASP A 47 -1.00 -3.32 7.30
N ALA A 48 -1.18 -2.44 6.33
CA ALA A 48 -2.53 -2.02 5.93
C ALA A 48 -2.53 -1.51 4.51
N ILE A 49 -3.67 -1.64 3.86
CA ILE A 49 -3.90 -1.09 2.52
C ILE A 49 -5.22 -0.34 2.59
N MET A 50 -5.18 0.97 2.28
CA MET A 50 -6.35 1.82 2.37
C MET A 50 -6.73 2.37 1.00
N ASN A 51 -8.02 2.28 0.67
CA ASN A 51 -8.55 2.88 -0.54
C ASN A 51 -8.89 4.34 -0.27
N GLU A 52 -8.07 5.24 -0.78
CA GLU A 52 -8.21 6.67 -0.53
C GLU A 52 -9.46 7.25 -1.20
N ASP A 53 -9.85 6.69 -2.33
CA ASP A 53 -11.05 7.16 -3.03
C ASP A 53 -12.30 6.89 -2.22
N SER A 54 -12.37 5.75 -1.53
CA SER A 54 -13.49 5.43 -0.65
C SER A 54 -13.58 6.41 0.52
N ILE A 55 -12.44 6.82 1.07
CA ILE A 55 -12.39 7.79 2.15
C ILE A 55 -12.95 9.14 1.68
N PHE A 56 -12.53 9.60 0.50
CA PHE A 56 -13.05 10.83 -0.07
C PHE A 56 -14.55 10.76 -0.31
N SER A 57 -15.04 9.66 -0.82
CA SER A 57 -16.46 9.46 -1.06
C SER A 57 -17.27 9.53 0.23
N SER A 58 -16.71 9.06 1.34
CA SER A 58 -17.37 9.10 2.64
C SER A 58 -17.51 10.50 3.20
N ILE A 59 -16.58 11.38 2.87
CA ILE A 59 -16.55 12.75 3.37
C ILE A 59 -17.56 13.62 2.62
N LEU A 60 -17.73 13.34 1.36
CA LEU A 60 -18.63 14.12 0.50
C LEU A 60 -20.08 13.64 0.59
#